data_13d223e64c21a6660d91eb273c7b00c1
#
_entry.id   13d223e64c21a6660d91eb273c7b00c1
#
_cell.length_a   1.000
_cell.length_b   1.000
_cell.length_c   1.000
_cell.angle_alpha   90.00
_cell.angle_beta   90.00
_cell.angle_gamma   90.00
#
_symmetry.space_group_name_H-M   'P 1'
#
loop_
_entity.id
_entity.type
_entity.pdbx_description
1 polymer ?
#
loop_
_entity_poly.entity_id
_entity_poly.type
_entity_poly.pdbx_seq_one_letter_code
_entity_poly.pdbx_strand_id
1 'polypeptide(L)'
;MVLSTRVAAIDCGTNSLRLLIADVKEGTLVDVLRRTELVRLGRGVDRTGRFDQVALERTLAVTRDYAAAAREAGVERLRFVATSATRDAADREDFLAAVERILGVVPETITGDQEARLSFRGAVSAVDPERPVLVVDLGGGSTELVLGGSEPEQAHSMDVGSVRLTERYRRAAAPTDEERAAIRADVRTALAASPVDLTRARSVVGVAATVLTITAHVLRSTDRAALEATLPLADVVAACDELSALTPAETAALPWVRAGREDVLAAGALIWSEVLRAVQEASPTVTEVGSTAHDLLDGLALA
;
A
#
# COMPACT_ATOMS: atom_id res chain seq x y z
N MET A 1 28.66 3.75 -23.34
CA MET A 1 28.24 3.73 -21.91
C MET A 1 26.75 4.07 -21.87
N VAL A 2 25.93 3.15 -21.41
CA VAL A 2 24.51 3.46 -21.18
C VAL A 2 24.46 4.37 -19.96
N LEU A 3 23.88 5.56 -20.10
CA LEU A 3 23.73 6.52 -19.01
C LEU A 3 22.71 5.95 -18.01
N SER A 4 23.09 5.84 -16.76
CA SER A 4 22.21 5.57 -15.64
C SER A 4 21.77 6.90 -15.04
N THR A 5 20.47 7.07 -14.76
CA THR A 5 19.94 8.26 -14.08
C THR A 5 19.59 7.88 -12.66
N ARG A 6 20.11 8.61 -11.67
CA ARG A 6 19.75 8.43 -10.27
C ARG A 6 18.48 9.20 -9.94
N VAL A 7 17.45 8.47 -9.54
CA VAL A 7 16.13 9.04 -9.22
C VAL A 7 15.77 8.85 -7.76
N ALA A 8 14.93 9.73 -7.24
CA ALA A 8 14.24 9.53 -5.96
C ALA A 8 12.73 9.57 -6.17
N ALA A 9 12.04 8.58 -5.63
CA ALA A 9 10.60 8.52 -5.51
C ALA A 9 10.22 8.62 -4.03
N ILE A 10 9.33 9.56 -3.69
CA ILE A 10 8.77 9.68 -2.34
C ILE A 10 7.26 9.49 -2.44
N ASP A 11 6.73 8.56 -1.66
CA ASP A 11 5.32 8.30 -1.53
C ASP A 11 4.83 8.67 -0.14
N CYS A 12 3.92 9.63 -0.08
CA CYS A 12 3.26 10.09 1.13
C CYS A 12 1.86 9.45 1.23
N GLY A 13 1.84 8.25 1.81
CA GLY A 13 0.61 7.51 2.06
C GLY A 13 -0.10 7.92 3.36
N THR A 14 -1.23 7.28 3.62
CA THR A 14 -2.05 7.51 4.83
C THR A 14 -1.31 7.16 6.13
N ASN A 15 -0.53 6.07 6.13
CA ASN A 15 0.15 5.56 7.33
C ASN A 15 1.66 5.82 7.33
N SER A 16 2.29 5.80 6.17
CA SER A 16 3.73 5.85 6.03
C SER A 16 4.20 6.84 4.98
N LEU A 17 5.38 7.43 5.20
CA LEU A 17 6.16 8.14 4.19
C LEU A 17 7.29 7.22 3.75
N ARG A 18 7.41 7.00 2.45
CA ARG A 18 8.35 6.06 1.86
C ARG A 18 9.30 6.76 0.89
N LEU A 19 10.55 6.32 0.85
CA LEU A 19 11.59 6.81 -0.06
C LEU A 19 12.22 5.63 -0.78
N LEU A 20 12.34 5.74 -2.10
CA LEU A 20 13.20 4.93 -2.92
C LEU A 20 14.20 5.85 -3.63
N ILE A 21 15.49 5.58 -3.49
CA ILE A 21 16.54 6.12 -4.35
C ILE A 21 17.07 4.94 -5.17
N ALA A 22 17.04 5.07 -6.48
CA ALA A 22 17.45 4.00 -7.38
C ALA A 22 18.19 4.56 -8.61
N ASP A 23 19.04 3.73 -9.17
CA ASP A 23 19.63 3.95 -10.50
C ASP A 23 18.73 3.30 -11.55
N VAL A 24 18.23 4.11 -12.48
CA VAL A 24 17.40 3.65 -13.60
C VAL A 24 18.29 3.44 -14.80
N LYS A 25 18.32 2.21 -15.32
CA LYS A 25 19.06 1.84 -16.50
C LYS A 25 18.20 0.96 -17.41
N GLU A 26 17.91 1.41 -18.62
CA GLU A 26 17.12 0.66 -19.62
C GLU A 26 15.78 0.11 -19.05
N GLY A 27 15.10 0.91 -18.22
CA GLY A 27 13.83 0.51 -17.59
C GLY A 27 13.96 -0.45 -16.41
N THR A 28 15.18 -0.75 -15.96
CA THR A 28 15.45 -1.57 -14.79
C THR A 28 15.86 -0.69 -13.62
N LEU A 29 15.32 -0.98 -12.43
CA LEU A 29 15.68 -0.32 -11.17
C LEU A 29 16.77 -1.10 -10.44
N VAL A 30 17.78 -0.35 -9.96
CA VAL A 30 18.76 -0.87 -9.01
C VAL A 30 18.67 -0.01 -7.74
N ASP A 31 18.15 -0.59 -6.66
CA ASP A 31 17.98 0.12 -5.39
C ASP A 31 19.33 0.59 -4.82
N VAL A 32 19.39 1.87 -4.49
CA VAL A 32 20.49 2.48 -3.75
C VAL A 32 20.11 2.64 -2.29
N LEU A 33 18.87 3.08 -2.04
CA LEU A 33 18.33 3.26 -0.70
C LEU A 33 16.80 3.11 -0.72
N ARG A 34 16.25 2.29 0.19
CA ARG A 34 14.81 2.20 0.43
C ARG A 34 14.52 2.42 1.91
N ARG A 35 13.67 3.40 2.23
CA ARG A 35 13.26 3.74 3.60
C ARG A 35 11.76 3.82 3.72
N THR A 36 11.26 3.52 4.91
CA THR A 36 9.84 3.65 5.25
C THR A 36 9.72 4.14 6.68
N GLU A 37 9.03 5.25 6.89
CA GLU A 37 8.74 5.80 8.22
C GLU A 37 7.23 5.87 8.46
N LEU A 38 6.81 5.46 9.66
CA LEU A 38 5.40 5.52 10.07
C LEU A 38 5.08 6.92 10.56
N VAL A 39 4.49 7.73 9.70
CA VAL A 39 4.13 9.13 9.99
C VAL A 39 2.68 9.29 10.41
N ARG A 40 1.80 8.34 10.02
CA ARG A 40 0.36 8.32 10.35
C ARG A 40 -0.36 9.64 9.97
N LEU A 41 -0.01 10.21 8.79
CA LEU A 41 -0.55 11.48 8.32
C LEU A 41 -2.08 11.44 8.20
N GLY A 42 -2.64 10.29 7.80
CA GLY A 42 -4.07 10.11 7.65
C GLY A 42 -4.85 9.91 8.96
N ARG A 43 -4.17 9.89 10.12
CA ARG A 43 -4.84 9.70 11.40
C ARG A 43 -5.93 10.74 11.62
N GLY A 44 -7.17 10.28 11.81
CA GLY A 44 -8.32 11.13 12.05
C GLY A 44 -8.86 11.89 10.85
N VAL A 45 -8.23 11.83 9.67
CA VAL A 45 -8.66 12.56 8.46
C VAL A 45 -10.06 12.11 8.01
N ASP A 46 -10.37 10.81 8.01
CA ASP A 46 -11.70 10.29 7.66
C ASP A 46 -12.83 10.93 8.50
N ARG A 47 -12.55 11.27 9.75
CA ARG A 47 -13.52 11.86 10.68
C ARG A 47 -13.54 13.39 10.67
N THR A 48 -12.37 14.03 10.52
CA THR A 48 -12.21 15.49 10.72
C THR A 48 -12.09 16.26 9.42
N GLY A 49 -11.72 15.59 8.32
CA GLY A 49 -11.35 16.21 7.05
C GLY A 49 -10.07 17.06 7.12
N ARG A 50 -9.23 16.89 8.17
CA ARG A 50 -8.00 17.67 8.39
C ARG A 50 -6.89 16.81 8.94
N PHE A 51 -5.65 17.23 8.71
CA PHE A 51 -4.48 16.60 9.31
C PHE A 51 -4.39 16.84 10.83
N ASP A 52 -3.95 15.81 11.55
CA ASP A 52 -3.49 15.95 12.93
C ASP A 52 -2.16 16.70 12.95
N GLN A 53 -2.05 17.73 13.79
CA GLN A 53 -0.88 18.62 13.81
C GLN A 53 0.42 17.86 14.13
N VAL A 54 0.37 16.90 15.06
CA VAL A 54 1.54 16.10 15.46
C VAL A 54 1.97 15.17 14.32
N ALA A 55 1.01 14.57 13.61
CA ALA A 55 1.29 13.73 12.44
C ALA A 55 1.88 14.56 11.29
N LEU A 56 1.35 15.77 11.07
CA LEU A 56 1.83 16.71 10.07
C LEU A 56 3.30 17.12 10.33
N GLU A 57 3.61 17.54 11.55
CA GLU A 57 4.98 17.95 11.96
C GLU A 57 5.98 16.80 11.81
N ARG A 58 5.58 15.57 12.20
CA ARG A 58 6.39 14.36 12.03
C ARG A 58 6.62 14.07 10.54
N THR A 59 5.59 14.19 9.71
CA THR A 59 5.71 13.97 8.26
C THR A 59 6.68 14.95 7.63
N LEU A 60 6.59 16.24 7.98
CA LEU A 60 7.51 17.27 7.51
C LEU A 60 8.95 17.08 8.02
N ALA A 61 9.13 16.55 9.22
CA ALA A 61 10.46 16.22 9.75
C ALA A 61 11.09 15.09 8.91
N VAL A 62 10.37 13.99 8.69
CA VAL A 62 10.84 12.88 7.84
C VAL A 62 11.08 13.33 6.39
N THR A 63 10.25 14.24 5.86
CA THR A 63 10.48 14.82 4.52
C THR A 63 11.82 15.56 4.43
N ARG A 64 12.24 16.27 5.50
CA ARG A 64 13.58 16.92 5.54
C ARG A 64 14.71 15.91 5.55
N ASP A 65 14.55 14.80 6.28
CA ASP A 65 15.53 13.71 6.32
C ASP A 65 15.68 13.05 4.95
N TYR A 66 14.56 12.85 4.24
CA TYR A 66 14.55 12.30 2.89
C TYR A 66 15.16 13.26 1.86
N ALA A 67 14.90 14.56 2.00
CA ALA A 67 15.55 15.59 1.18
C ALA A 67 17.07 15.60 1.36
N ALA A 68 17.56 15.42 2.60
CA ALA A 68 18.98 15.31 2.88
C ALA A 68 19.59 14.05 2.24
N ALA A 69 18.94 12.90 2.39
CA ALA A 69 19.39 11.63 1.81
C ALA A 69 19.43 11.69 0.27
N ALA A 70 18.44 12.31 -0.38
CA ALA A 70 18.41 12.47 -1.82
C ALA A 70 19.58 13.36 -2.32
N ARG A 71 19.87 14.47 -1.63
CA ARG A 71 21.01 15.33 -1.96
C ARG A 71 22.36 14.61 -1.78
N GLU A 72 22.53 13.90 -0.66
CA GLU A 72 23.75 13.13 -0.38
C GLU A 72 23.99 12.03 -1.42
N ALA A 73 22.93 11.38 -1.87
CA ALA A 73 23.00 10.37 -2.91
C ALA A 73 23.23 10.93 -4.33
N GLY A 74 23.19 12.25 -4.52
CA GLY A 74 23.36 12.88 -5.84
C GLY A 74 22.19 12.60 -6.79
N VAL A 75 20.96 12.62 -6.27
CA VAL A 75 19.74 12.39 -7.07
C VAL A 75 19.58 13.48 -8.13
N GLU A 76 19.36 13.07 -9.38
CA GLU A 76 19.16 13.96 -10.52
C GLU A 76 17.68 14.33 -10.73
N ARG A 77 16.75 13.40 -10.42
CA ARG A 77 15.32 13.59 -10.55
C ARG A 77 14.62 13.10 -9.29
N LEU A 78 13.81 13.97 -8.68
CA LEU A 78 13.01 13.65 -7.50
C LEU A 78 11.53 13.87 -7.81
N ARG A 79 10.69 12.91 -7.46
CA ARG A 79 9.23 13.03 -7.46
C ARG A 79 8.68 12.75 -6.06
N PHE A 80 7.71 13.56 -5.65
CA PHE A 80 6.95 13.37 -4.43
C PHE A 80 5.48 13.24 -4.79
N VAL A 81 4.86 12.12 -4.43
CA VAL A 81 3.42 11.92 -4.59
C VAL A 81 2.76 11.82 -3.22
N ALA A 82 1.55 12.37 -3.13
CA ALA A 82 0.67 12.27 -1.97
C ALA A 82 -0.64 11.60 -2.39
N THR A 83 -1.13 10.69 -1.54
CA THR A 83 -2.21 9.78 -1.91
C THR A 83 -3.49 10.05 -1.09
N SER A 84 -4.26 9.01 -0.72
CA SER A 84 -5.60 9.07 -0.14
C SER A 84 -5.75 10.10 0.99
N ALA A 85 -4.91 10.07 2.04
CA ALA A 85 -5.05 11.01 3.16
C ALA A 85 -4.97 12.49 2.73
N THR A 86 -4.08 12.79 1.76
CA THR A 86 -3.93 14.15 1.24
C THR A 86 -5.09 14.53 0.33
N ARG A 87 -5.64 13.59 -0.44
CA ARG A 87 -6.86 13.86 -1.23
C ARG A 87 -8.03 14.29 -0.34
N ASP A 88 -8.16 13.66 0.83
CA ASP A 88 -9.29 13.85 1.74
C ASP A 88 -9.13 15.07 2.67
N ALA A 89 -7.92 15.61 2.83
CA ALA A 89 -7.65 16.70 3.75
C ALA A 89 -7.97 18.07 3.13
N ALA A 90 -8.75 18.89 3.85
CA ALA A 90 -9.11 20.26 3.44
C ALA A 90 -7.92 21.23 3.54
N ASP A 91 -6.95 20.94 4.40
CA ASP A 91 -5.73 21.73 4.63
C ASP A 91 -4.49 21.19 3.88
N ARG A 92 -4.72 20.41 2.81
CA ARG A 92 -3.66 19.80 2.00
C ARG A 92 -2.74 20.83 1.32
N GLU A 93 -3.26 21.99 0.91
CA GLU A 93 -2.47 23.01 0.19
C GLU A 93 -1.34 23.57 1.06
N ASP A 94 -1.59 23.81 2.35
CA ASP A 94 -0.57 24.26 3.30
C ASP A 94 0.53 23.19 3.49
N PHE A 95 0.12 21.92 3.56
CA PHE A 95 1.04 20.79 3.62
C PHE A 95 1.90 20.69 2.36
N LEU A 96 1.29 20.71 1.18
CA LEU A 96 2.00 20.61 -0.10
C LEU A 96 2.99 21.78 -0.29
N ALA A 97 2.58 23.02 0.06
CA ALA A 97 3.47 24.17 0.03
C ALA A 97 4.66 24.03 1.00
N ALA A 98 4.45 23.38 2.16
CA ALA A 98 5.54 23.08 3.09
C ALA A 98 6.50 22.01 2.54
N VAL A 99 5.99 20.97 1.89
CA VAL A 99 6.78 19.93 1.21
C VAL A 99 7.60 20.52 0.07
N GLU A 100 7.00 21.37 -0.78
CA GLU A 100 7.69 22.05 -1.88
C GLU A 100 8.87 22.88 -1.39
N ARG A 101 8.68 23.64 -0.30
CA ARG A 101 9.78 24.42 0.32
C ARG A 101 10.93 23.54 0.81
N ILE A 102 10.67 22.32 1.26
CA ILE A 102 11.68 21.38 1.76
C ILE A 102 12.44 20.70 0.61
N LEU A 103 11.71 20.23 -0.40
CA LEU A 103 12.25 19.41 -1.48
C LEU A 103 12.73 20.23 -2.68
N GLY A 104 12.21 21.45 -2.88
CA GLY A 104 12.47 22.27 -4.07
C GLY A 104 11.78 21.77 -5.34
N VAL A 105 10.84 20.82 -5.21
CA VAL A 105 10.01 20.29 -6.32
C VAL A 105 8.55 20.37 -5.94
N VAL A 106 7.68 20.57 -6.92
CA VAL A 106 6.22 20.61 -6.71
C VAL A 106 5.73 19.20 -6.38
N PRO A 107 5.12 19.00 -5.20
CA PRO A 107 4.53 17.69 -4.86
C PRO A 107 3.25 17.45 -5.68
N GLU A 108 3.03 16.21 -6.06
CA GLU A 108 1.88 15.78 -6.85
C GLU A 108 0.83 15.11 -5.93
N THR A 109 -0.40 15.63 -5.88
CA THR A 109 -1.53 14.86 -5.32
C THR A 109 -2.12 14.01 -6.44
N ILE A 110 -1.83 12.69 -6.41
CA ILE A 110 -2.28 11.78 -7.46
C ILE A 110 -3.69 11.24 -7.17
N THR A 111 -4.46 11.02 -8.25
CA THR A 111 -5.77 10.37 -8.15
C THR A 111 -5.63 8.89 -7.81
N GLY A 112 -6.70 8.25 -7.32
CA GLY A 112 -6.70 6.82 -7.07
C GLY A 112 -6.43 5.97 -8.32
N ASP A 113 -6.86 6.42 -9.52
CA ASP A 113 -6.54 5.76 -10.79
C ASP A 113 -5.05 5.86 -11.13
N GLN A 114 -4.43 7.03 -10.91
CA GLN A 114 -2.99 7.20 -11.11
C GLN A 114 -2.17 6.36 -10.12
N GLU A 115 -2.57 6.33 -8.85
CA GLU A 115 -1.98 5.51 -7.80
C GLU A 115 -2.03 4.02 -8.19
N ALA A 116 -3.21 3.54 -8.58
CA ALA A 116 -3.46 2.18 -9.05
C ALA A 116 -2.55 1.77 -10.21
N ARG A 117 -2.47 2.62 -11.26
CA ARG A 117 -1.65 2.34 -12.44
C ARG A 117 -0.15 2.33 -12.16
N LEU A 118 0.33 3.19 -11.26
CA LEU A 118 1.74 3.20 -10.83
C LEU A 118 2.05 1.95 -10.01
N SER A 119 1.20 1.57 -9.04
CA SER A 119 1.35 0.33 -8.27
C SER A 119 1.37 -0.91 -9.15
N PHE A 120 0.49 -0.98 -10.16
CA PHE A 120 0.49 -2.08 -11.12
C PHE A 120 1.83 -2.19 -11.84
N ARG A 121 2.35 -1.09 -12.40
CA ARG A 121 3.63 -1.07 -13.12
C ARG A 121 4.80 -1.46 -12.23
N GLY A 122 4.81 -0.99 -10.98
CA GLY A 122 5.81 -1.39 -10.00
C GLY A 122 5.77 -2.89 -9.73
N ALA A 123 4.59 -3.45 -9.44
CA ALA A 123 4.43 -4.87 -9.18
C ALA A 123 4.87 -5.74 -10.36
N VAL A 124 4.35 -5.49 -11.57
CA VAL A 124 4.65 -6.33 -12.74
C VAL A 124 6.08 -6.14 -13.29
N SER A 125 6.82 -5.12 -12.83
CA SER A 125 8.24 -4.97 -13.18
C SER A 125 9.13 -5.99 -12.46
N ALA A 126 8.66 -6.55 -11.36
CA ALA A 126 9.44 -7.45 -10.50
C ALA A 126 8.98 -8.92 -10.57
N VAL A 127 7.72 -9.17 -10.94
CA VAL A 127 7.14 -10.53 -11.02
C VAL A 127 6.56 -10.78 -12.40
N ASP A 128 6.55 -12.04 -12.83
CA ASP A 128 5.96 -12.46 -14.12
C ASP A 128 4.77 -13.43 -13.88
N PRO A 129 3.63 -12.90 -13.43
CA PRO A 129 2.43 -13.70 -13.14
C PRO A 129 1.70 -14.10 -14.43
N GLU A 130 0.81 -15.11 -14.34
CA GLU A 130 -0.12 -15.43 -15.42
C GLU A 130 -1.05 -14.22 -15.68
N ARG A 131 -1.32 -13.93 -16.94
CA ARG A 131 -2.06 -12.72 -17.36
C ARG A 131 -3.41 -13.05 -17.99
N PRO A 132 -4.43 -12.19 -17.81
CA PRO A 132 -4.43 -10.93 -17.06
C PRO A 132 -4.23 -11.15 -15.56
N VAL A 133 -3.38 -10.30 -14.95
CA VAL A 133 -3.12 -10.29 -13.51
C VAL A 133 -3.98 -9.23 -12.82
N LEU A 134 -4.55 -9.57 -11.67
CA LEU A 134 -5.12 -8.60 -10.75
C LEU A 134 -4.04 -8.18 -9.74
N VAL A 135 -3.58 -6.95 -9.82
CA VAL A 135 -2.73 -6.34 -8.78
C VAL A 135 -3.63 -5.64 -7.76
N VAL A 136 -3.39 -5.90 -6.49
CA VAL A 136 -4.12 -5.29 -5.37
C VAL A 136 -3.15 -4.57 -4.46
N ASP A 137 -3.25 -3.24 -4.39
CA ASP A 137 -2.48 -2.40 -3.47
C ASP A 137 -3.33 -2.07 -2.25
N LEU A 138 -3.04 -2.71 -1.12
CA LEU A 138 -3.78 -2.54 0.12
C LEU A 138 -3.14 -1.48 1.00
N GLY A 139 -3.58 -0.23 0.82
CA GLY A 139 -3.09 0.92 1.54
C GLY A 139 -3.72 1.14 2.92
N GLY A 140 -3.38 2.30 3.53
CA GLY A 140 -3.97 2.73 4.80
C GLY A 140 -5.34 3.39 4.64
N GLY A 141 -5.54 4.18 3.59
CA GLY A 141 -6.77 4.94 3.35
C GLY A 141 -7.64 4.37 2.23
N SER A 142 -7.01 3.72 1.25
CA SER A 142 -7.68 3.14 0.08
C SER A 142 -7.10 1.76 -0.24
N THR A 143 -7.76 1.05 -1.15
CA THR A 143 -7.29 -0.20 -1.75
C THR A 143 -7.54 -0.12 -3.25
N GLU A 144 -6.48 -0.27 -4.03
CA GLU A 144 -6.51 -0.21 -5.48
C GLU A 144 -6.62 -1.62 -6.07
N LEU A 145 -7.55 -1.78 -7.03
CA LEU A 145 -7.71 -2.98 -7.84
C LEU A 145 -7.30 -2.64 -9.27
N VAL A 146 -6.34 -3.38 -9.82
CA VAL A 146 -5.88 -3.15 -11.20
C VAL A 146 -5.76 -4.45 -11.94
N LEU A 147 -6.58 -4.62 -12.97
CA LEU A 147 -6.52 -5.76 -13.87
C LEU A 147 -5.80 -5.36 -15.16
N GLY A 148 -4.86 -6.18 -15.61
CA GLY A 148 -4.16 -5.91 -16.85
C GLY A 148 -3.23 -7.03 -17.32
N GLY A 149 -2.67 -6.81 -18.50
CA GLY A 149 -1.60 -7.64 -19.09
C GLY A 149 -0.21 -7.12 -18.72
N SER A 150 0.53 -6.62 -19.72
CA SER A 150 1.78 -5.85 -19.51
C SER A 150 1.51 -4.42 -19.05
N GLU A 151 0.33 -3.89 -19.35
CA GLU A 151 -0.14 -2.57 -18.98
C GLU A 151 -1.48 -2.67 -18.23
N PRO A 152 -1.81 -1.68 -17.37
CA PRO A 152 -3.08 -1.64 -16.67
C PRO A 152 -4.25 -1.37 -17.63
N GLU A 153 -5.23 -2.27 -17.69
CA GLU A 153 -6.42 -2.17 -18.54
C GLU A 153 -7.61 -1.57 -17.79
N GLN A 154 -7.91 -2.11 -16.61
CA GLN A 154 -8.96 -1.64 -15.70
C GLN A 154 -8.35 -1.28 -14.36
N ALA A 155 -8.72 -0.14 -13.81
CA ALA A 155 -8.22 0.32 -12.52
C ALA A 155 -9.38 0.94 -11.72
N HIS A 156 -9.37 0.71 -10.40
CA HIS A 156 -10.31 1.32 -9.48
C HIS A 156 -9.68 1.43 -8.10
N SER A 157 -9.88 2.58 -7.45
CA SER A 157 -9.49 2.81 -6.07
C SER A 157 -10.74 2.81 -5.20
N MET A 158 -10.79 1.91 -4.24
CA MET A 158 -11.85 1.82 -3.23
C MET A 158 -11.47 2.61 -1.99
N ASP A 159 -12.39 3.40 -1.42
CA ASP A 159 -12.20 4.13 -0.15
C ASP A 159 -12.27 3.19 1.08
N VAL A 160 -11.62 2.04 0.96
CA VAL A 160 -11.42 1.06 2.03
C VAL A 160 -9.92 0.83 2.22
N GLY A 161 -9.42 1.11 3.42
CA GLY A 161 -8.01 0.96 3.77
C GLY A 161 -7.85 0.58 5.24
N SER A 162 -6.70 0.01 5.59
CA SER A 162 -6.47 -0.57 6.92
C SER A 162 -6.60 0.45 8.06
N VAL A 163 -6.13 1.69 7.88
CA VAL A 163 -6.29 2.78 8.85
C VAL A 163 -7.73 3.29 8.88
N ARG A 164 -8.29 3.59 7.69
CA ARG A 164 -9.65 4.13 7.55
C ARG A 164 -10.69 3.24 8.22
N LEU A 165 -10.71 1.95 7.93
CA LEU A 165 -11.70 1.03 8.51
C LEU A 165 -11.42 0.74 9.99
N THR A 166 -10.16 0.73 10.42
CA THR A 166 -9.83 0.66 11.84
C THR A 166 -10.42 1.85 12.60
N GLU A 167 -10.22 3.08 12.14
CA GLU A 167 -10.72 4.29 12.81
C GLU A 167 -12.25 4.39 12.76
N ARG A 168 -12.87 3.92 11.68
CA ARG A 168 -14.32 3.96 11.50
C ARG A 168 -15.05 2.98 12.41
N TYR A 169 -14.57 1.77 12.54
CA TYR A 169 -15.31 0.68 13.18
C TYR A 169 -14.78 0.26 14.55
N ARG A 170 -13.49 0.32 14.82
CA ARG A 170 -12.94 -0.18 16.07
C ARG A 170 -13.24 0.73 17.25
N ARG A 171 -13.94 0.19 18.24
CA ARG A 171 -14.28 0.86 19.51
C ARG A 171 -13.63 0.17 20.71
N ALA A 172 -13.38 -1.13 20.62
CA ALA A 172 -12.80 -1.94 21.67
C ALA A 172 -11.32 -2.25 21.42
N ALA A 173 -10.60 -2.67 22.48
CA ALA A 173 -9.21 -3.12 22.36
C ALA A 173 -9.09 -4.40 21.54
N ALA A 174 -10.03 -5.37 21.74
CA ALA A 174 -10.14 -6.57 20.90
C ALA A 174 -11.21 -6.35 19.83
N PRO A 175 -10.98 -6.77 18.56
CA PRO A 175 -11.99 -6.70 17.50
C PRO A 175 -13.21 -7.58 17.87
N THR A 176 -14.41 -7.00 17.92
CA THR A 176 -15.64 -7.78 18.13
C THR A 176 -16.13 -8.41 16.83
N ASP A 177 -17.03 -9.41 16.94
CA ASP A 177 -17.65 -10.03 15.76
C ASP A 177 -18.45 -9.03 14.95
N GLU A 178 -19.15 -8.10 15.63
CA GLU A 178 -19.93 -7.03 14.99
C GLU A 178 -19.00 -6.05 14.23
N GLU A 179 -17.88 -5.66 14.83
CA GLU A 179 -16.90 -4.79 14.18
C GLU A 179 -16.29 -5.47 12.94
N ARG A 180 -15.91 -6.75 13.05
CA ARG A 180 -15.42 -7.53 11.90
C ARG A 180 -16.46 -7.68 10.81
N ALA A 181 -17.71 -7.95 11.16
CA ALA A 181 -18.81 -8.06 10.21
C ALA A 181 -19.09 -6.72 9.50
N ALA A 182 -19.04 -5.60 10.21
CA ALA A 182 -19.21 -4.27 9.62
C ALA A 182 -18.10 -3.93 8.62
N ILE A 183 -16.83 -4.21 8.97
CA ILE A 183 -15.68 -4.03 8.04
C ILE A 183 -15.86 -4.88 6.79
N ARG A 184 -16.22 -6.17 6.94
CA ARG A 184 -16.47 -7.06 5.79
C ARG A 184 -17.59 -6.55 4.89
N ALA A 185 -18.67 -6.03 5.48
CA ALA A 185 -19.80 -5.47 4.74
C ALA A 185 -19.38 -4.24 3.90
N ASP A 186 -18.60 -3.33 4.47
CA ASP A 186 -18.06 -2.17 3.73
C ASP A 186 -17.19 -2.62 2.55
N VAL A 187 -16.28 -3.57 2.78
CA VAL A 187 -15.39 -4.07 1.73
C VAL A 187 -16.19 -4.73 0.61
N ARG A 188 -17.18 -5.57 0.93
CA ARG A 188 -18.06 -6.20 -0.07
C ARG A 188 -18.85 -5.17 -0.87
N THR A 189 -19.34 -4.12 -0.19
CA THR A 189 -20.06 -3.02 -0.86
C THR A 189 -19.13 -2.29 -1.85
N ALA A 190 -17.89 -2.00 -1.44
CA ALA A 190 -16.91 -1.35 -2.30
C ALA A 190 -16.50 -2.24 -3.48
N LEU A 191 -16.31 -3.55 -3.27
CA LEU A 191 -16.02 -4.53 -4.32
C LEU A 191 -17.17 -4.62 -5.33
N ALA A 192 -18.42 -4.67 -4.85
CA ALA A 192 -19.62 -4.74 -5.73
C ALA A 192 -19.80 -3.46 -6.56
N ALA A 193 -19.31 -2.32 -6.09
CA ALA A 193 -19.34 -1.04 -6.82
C ALA A 193 -18.14 -0.89 -7.78
N SER A 194 -17.13 -1.75 -7.70
CA SER A 194 -15.95 -1.69 -8.55
C SER A 194 -16.28 -2.10 -9.99
N PRO A 195 -15.83 -1.33 -11.00
CA PRO A 195 -15.98 -1.69 -12.41
C PRO A 195 -14.95 -2.72 -12.89
N VAL A 196 -14.01 -3.17 -12.03
CA VAL A 196 -12.97 -4.14 -12.40
C VAL A 196 -13.59 -5.53 -12.52
N ASP A 197 -13.46 -6.14 -13.70
CA ASP A 197 -14.01 -7.46 -14.00
C ASP A 197 -13.09 -8.58 -13.45
N LEU A 198 -13.36 -9.00 -12.23
CA LEU A 198 -12.59 -10.05 -11.55
C LEU A 198 -12.65 -11.41 -12.26
N THR A 199 -13.67 -11.67 -13.12
CA THR A 199 -13.80 -12.95 -13.84
C THR A 199 -12.69 -13.16 -14.87
N ARG A 200 -12.00 -12.09 -15.25
CA ARG A 200 -10.89 -12.11 -16.20
C ARG A 200 -9.53 -12.42 -15.56
N ALA A 201 -9.42 -12.33 -14.22
CA ALA A 201 -8.16 -12.57 -13.54
C ALA A 201 -7.68 -14.03 -13.71
N ARG A 202 -6.42 -14.19 -14.07
CA ARG A 202 -5.74 -15.50 -14.14
C ARG A 202 -4.80 -15.71 -12.97
N SER A 203 -4.33 -14.61 -12.39
CA SER A 203 -3.51 -14.59 -11.18
C SER A 203 -3.82 -13.36 -10.37
N VAL A 204 -3.40 -13.36 -9.10
CA VAL A 204 -3.51 -12.23 -8.18
C VAL A 204 -2.15 -11.96 -7.57
N VAL A 205 -1.77 -10.68 -7.50
CA VAL A 205 -0.58 -10.20 -6.81
C VAL A 205 -0.96 -9.09 -5.86
N GLY A 206 -0.70 -9.29 -4.58
CA GLY A 206 -0.88 -8.27 -3.57
C GLY A 206 0.40 -7.50 -3.29
N VAL A 207 0.26 -6.21 -3.04
CA VAL A 207 1.38 -5.34 -2.66
C VAL A 207 1.08 -4.57 -1.38
N ALA A 208 2.02 -3.78 -0.94
CA ALA A 208 2.03 -3.00 0.29
C ALA A 208 2.19 -3.82 1.58
N ALA A 209 2.41 -3.08 2.66
CA ALA A 209 2.92 -3.65 3.90
C ALA A 209 1.95 -4.60 4.61
N THR A 210 0.64 -4.44 4.46
CA THR A 210 -0.36 -5.35 5.04
C THR A 210 -0.25 -6.73 4.41
N VAL A 211 -0.23 -6.79 3.08
CA VAL A 211 -0.08 -8.04 2.32
C VAL A 211 1.23 -8.75 2.70
N LEU A 212 2.35 -8.02 2.68
CA LEU A 212 3.65 -8.58 3.05
C LEU A 212 3.68 -9.10 4.50
N THR A 213 2.99 -8.43 5.43
CA THR A 213 2.88 -8.90 6.82
C THR A 213 2.08 -10.19 6.91
N ILE A 214 0.99 -10.33 6.14
CA ILE A 214 0.18 -11.54 6.07
C ILE A 214 1.00 -12.69 5.43
N THR A 215 1.72 -12.42 4.33
CA THR A 215 2.65 -13.37 3.72
C THR A 215 3.70 -13.85 4.72
N ALA A 216 4.32 -12.92 5.48
CA ALA A 216 5.26 -13.23 6.54
C ALA A 216 4.63 -14.12 7.64
N HIS A 217 3.35 -13.90 7.95
CA HIS A 217 2.60 -14.71 8.92
C HIS A 217 2.38 -16.14 8.42
N VAL A 218 1.99 -16.33 7.16
CA VAL A 218 1.85 -17.67 6.55
C VAL A 218 3.18 -18.40 6.54
N LEU A 219 4.26 -17.74 6.12
CA LEU A 219 5.60 -18.31 6.02
C LEU A 219 6.31 -18.46 7.37
N ARG A 220 5.78 -17.85 8.44
CA ARG A 220 6.45 -17.74 9.76
C ARG A 220 7.89 -17.20 9.63
N SER A 221 8.09 -16.21 8.74
CA SER A 221 9.41 -15.69 8.38
C SER A 221 9.48 -14.18 8.53
N THR A 222 10.65 -13.69 8.95
CA THR A 222 11.01 -12.26 8.95
C THR A 222 11.94 -11.89 7.77
N ASP A 223 12.32 -12.86 6.96
CA ASP A 223 13.17 -12.65 5.80
C ASP A 223 12.39 -11.94 4.68
N ARG A 224 12.81 -10.73 4.34
CA ARG A 224 12.16 -9.93 3.30
C ARG A 224 12.23 -10.58 1.92
N ALA A 225 13.30 -11.29 1.61
CA ALA A 225 13.43 -11.97 0.33
C ALA A 225 12.42 -13.11 0.18
N ALA A 226 12.03 -13.74 1.28
CA ALA A 226 11.00 -14.78 1.29
C ALA A 226 9.57 -14.22 1.07
N LEU A 227 9.37 -12.89 1.16
CA LEU A 227 8.06 -12.27 0.97
C LEU A 227 7.70 -12.04 -0.51
N GLU A 228 8.65 -12.23 -1.42
CA GLU A 228 8.40 -12.36 -2.86
C GLU A 228 7.93 -13.81 -3.14
N ALA A 229 6.70 -14.12 -2.75
CA ALA A 229 6.21 -15.49 -2.69
C ALA A 229 4.86 -15.65 -3.41
N THR A 230 4.62 -16.87 -3.90
CA THR A 230 3.29 -17.32 -4.32
C THR A 230 2.83 -18.39 -3.34
N LEU A 231 1.64 -18.20 -2.76
CA LEU A 231 1.10 -19.02 -1.69
C LEU A 231 -0.30 -19.54 -2.06
N PRO A 232 -0.74 -20.69 -1.56
CA PRO A 232 -2.11 -21.12 -1.69
C PRO A 232 -3.08 -20.06 -1.15
N LEU A 233 -4.05 -19.65 -1.96
CA LEU A 233 -5.03 -18.62 -1.59
C LEU A 233 -5.78 -18.98 -0.30
N ALA A 234 -6.11 -20.26 -0.11
CA ALA A 234 -6.78 -20.74 1.08
C ALA A 234 -5.95 -20.51 2.37
N ASP A 235 -4.63 -20.70 2.30
CA ASP A 235 -3.73 -20.50 3.46
C ASP A 235 -3.64 -19.01 3.82
N VAL A 236 -3.60 -18.14 2.80
CA VAL A 236 -3.59 -16.68 3.00
C VAL A 236 -4.91 -16.20 3.61
N VAL A 237 -6.05 -16.73 3.13
CA VAL A 237 -7.37 -16.40 3.70
C VAL A 237 -7.47 -16.88 5.16
N ALA A 238 -7.00 -18.09 5.46
CA ALA A 238 -6.97 -18.61 6.84
C ALA A 238 -6.10 -17.74 7.76
N ALA A 239 -4.93 -17.32 7.30
CA ALA A 239 -4.06 -16.39 8.02
C ALA A 239 -4.73 -15.02 8.27
N CYS A 240 -5.50 -14.52 7.30
CA CYS A 240 -6.28 -13.30 7.47
C CYS A 240 -7.37 -13.46 8.55
N ASP A 241 -8.07 -14.58 8.57
CA ASP A 241 -9.10 -14.87 9.58
C ASP A 241 -8.45 -14.95 10.99
N GLU A 242 -7.29 -15.61 11.12
CA GLU A 242 -6.49 -15.66 12.37
C GLU A 242 -6.10 -14.25 12.82
N LEU A 243 -5.41 -13.49 11.96
CA LEU A 243 -4.90 -12.15 12.29
C LEU A 243 -6.00 -11.14 12.60
N SER A 244 -7.18 -11.27 11.96
CA SER A 244 -8.31 -10.37 12.19
C SER A 244 -8.95 -10.53 13.57
N ALA A 245 -8.69 -11.63 14.28
CA ALA A 245 -9.21 -11.91 15.60
C ALA A 245 -8.26 -11.47 16.72
N LEU A 246 -6.99 -11.19 16.41
CA LEU A 246 -5.98 -10.82 17.42
C LEU A 246 -6.21 -9.42 17.97
N THR A 247 -5.91 -9.26 19.25
CA THR A 247 -5.78 -7.95 19.89
C THR A 247 -4.50 -7.24 19.38
N PRO A 248 -4.37 -5.91 19.52
CA PRO A 248 -3.14 -5.21 19.20
C PRO A 248 -1.93 -5.73 19.98
N ALA A 249 -2.11 -6.16 21.22
CA ALA A 249 -1.03 -6.71 22.05
C ALA A 249 -0.54 -8.06 21.52
N GLU A 250 -1.44 -8.96 21.13
CA GLU A 250 -1.11 -10.24 20.50
C GLU A 250 -0.46 -10.01 19.13
N THR A 251 -0.99 -9.07 18.35
CA THR A 251 -0.42 -8.68 17.05
C THR A 251 1.01 -8.13 17.21
N ALA A 252 1.26 -7.27 18.22
CA ALA A 252 2.59 -6.71 18.51
C ALA A 252 3.60 -7.77 18.96
N ALA A 253 3.14 -8.90 19.49
CA ALA A 253 4.00 -10.03 19.88
C ALA A 253 4.50 -10.87 18.70
N LEU A 254 3.92 -10.69 17.50
CA LEU A 254 4.34 -11.41 16.30
C LEU A 254 5.64 -10.80 15.75
N PRO A 255 6.71 -11.60 15.53
CA PRO A 255 8.03 -11.08 15.19
C PRO A 255 8.11 -10.41 13.80
N TRP A 256 7.17 -10.71 12.90
CA TRP A 256 7.07 -10.10 11.57
C TRP A 256 6.20 -8.86 11.51
N VAL A 257 5.54 -8.48 12.60
CA VAL A 257 4.75 -7.25 12.63
C VAL A 257 5.64 -6.09 13.04
N ARG A 258 5.77 -5.11 12.16
CA ARG A 258 6.52 -3.88 12.47
C ARG A 258 5.76 -3.07 13.53
N ALA A 259 6.48 -2.61 14.56
CA ALA A 259 5.93 -1.74 15.59
C ALA A 259 5.19 -0.53 14.98
N GLY A 260 4.02 -0.22 15.50
CA GLY A 260 3.13 0.83 15.00
C GLY A 260 2.17 0.40 13.88
N ARG A 261 2.06 -0.91 13.58
CA ARG A 261 1.06 -1.49 12.66
C ARG A 261 0.08 -2.44 13.35
N GLU A 262 0.31 -2.74 14.60
CA GLU A 262 -0.48 -3.67 15.43
C GLU A 262 -1.95 -3.27 15.56
N ASP A 263 -2.25 -1.99 15.44
CA ASP A 263 -3.60 -1.45 15.57
C ASP A 263 -4.42 -1.54 14.26
N VAL A 264 -3.78 -1.61 13.11
CA VAL A 264 -4.43 -1.58 11.79
C VAL A 264 -4.42 -2.91 11.04
N LEU A 265 -3.63 -3.89 11.49
CA LEU A 265 -3.46 -5.16 10.78
C LEU A 265 -4.76 -5.96 10.70
N ALA A 266 -5.56 -5.99 11.77
CA ALA A 266 -6.82 -6.72 11.79
C ALA A 266 -7.79 -6.25 10.68
N ALA A 267 -7.97 -4.94 10.51
CA ALA A 267 -8.80 -4.40 9.44
C ALA A 267 -8.19 -4.69 8.06
N GLY A 268 -6.86 -4.56 7.91
CA GLY A 268 -6.17 -4.91 6.68
C GLY A 268 -6.33 -6.39 6.30
N ALA A 269 -6.26 -7.29 7.26
CA ALA A 269 -6.50 -8.72 7.04
C ALA A 269 -7.93 -9.01 6.57
N LEU A 270 -8.93 -8.32 7.14
CA LEU A 270 -10.33 -8.42 6.70
C LEU A 270 -10.50 -7.92 5.26
N ILE A 271 -9.88 -6.79 4.90
CA ILE A 271 -9.91 -6.28 3.52
C ILE A 271 -9.33 -7.32 2.57
N TRP A 272 -8.13 -7.82 2.89
CA TRP A 272 -7.44 -8.78 2.02
C TRP A 272 -8.24 -10.08 1.85
N SER A 273 -8.78 -10.63 2.94
CA SER A 273 -9.59 -11.85 2.86
C SER A 273 -10.84 -11.68 2.01
N GLU A 274 -11.55 -10.53 2.08
CA GLU A 274 -12.74 -10.29 1.26
C GLU A 274 -12.40 -10.10 -0.23
N VAL A 275 -11.29 -9.43 -0.54
CA VAL A 275 -10.80 -9.34 -1.93
C VAL A 275 -10.48 -10.73 -2.48
N LEU A 276 -9.73 -11.56 -1.74
CA LEU A 276 -9.38 -12.91 -2.18
C LEU A 276 -10.60 -13.82 -2.34
N ARG A 277 -11.58 -13.73 -1.44
CA ARG A 277 -12.85 -14.48 -1.55
C ARG A 277 -13.65 -14.06 -2.80
N ALA A 278 -13.73 -12.75 -3.06
CA ALA A 278 -14.39 -12.24 -4.27
C ALA A 278 -13.69 -12.71 -5.55
N VAL A 279 -12.36 -12.76 -5.57
CA VAL A 279 -11.59 -13.31 -6.70
C VAL A 279 -11.86 -14.81 -6.86
N GLN A 280 -11.83 -15.57 -5.79
CA GLN A 280 -12.07 -17.02 -5.82
C GLN A 280 -13.49 -17.35 -6.31
N GLU A 281 -14.48 -16.54 -5.92
CA GLU A 281 -15.86 -16.67 -6.42
C GLU A 281 -15.98 -16.34 -7.90
N ALA A 282 -15.35 -15.24 -8.35
CA ALA A 282 -15.42 -14.79 -9.74
C ALA A 282 -14.55 -15.62 -10.69
N SER A 283 -13.39 -16.07 -10.23
CA SER A 283 -12.38 -16.84 -10.98
C SER A 283 -11.91 -18.06 -10.18
N PRO A 284 -12.64 -19.16 -10.12
CA PRO A 284 -12.32 -20.34 -9.30
C PRO A 284 -11.00 -21.03 -9.67
N THR A 285 -10.46 -20.74 -10.85
CA THR A 285 -9.16 -21.28 -11.30
C THR A 285 -7.98 -20.59 -10.63
N VAL A 286 -8.16 -19.41 -10.01
CA VAL A 286 -7.15 -18.71 -9.23
C VAL A 286 -7.09 -19.34 -7.85
N THR A 287 -6.14 -20.24 -7.63
CA THR A 287 -5.95 -20.99 -6.38
C THR A 287 -4.75 -20.53 -5.59
N GLU A 288 -3.94 -19.64 -6.16
CA GLU A 288 -2.73 -19.09 -5.55
C GLU A 288 -2.76 -17.56 -5.61
N VAL A 289 -2.00 -16.94 -4.71
CA VAL A 289 -1.81 -15.48 -4.65
C VAL A 289 -0.33 -15.15 -4.47
N GLY A 290 0.16 -14.26 -5.33
CA GLY A 290 1.51 -13.71 -5.26
C GLY A 290 1.58 -12.50 -4.33
N SER A 291 2.77 -12.24 -3.82
CA SER A 291 3.09 -11.00 -3.11
C SER A 291 4.44 -10.44 -3.56
N THR A 292 4.58 -9.12 -3.61
CA THR A 292 5.83 -8.44 -3.93
C THR A 292 5.98 -7.16 -3.12
N ALA A 293 7.24 -6.78 -2.85
CA ALA A 293 7.59 -5.52 -2.21
C ALA A 293 7.70 -4.35 -3.21
N HIS A 294 7.59 -4.64 -4.49
CA HIS A 294 7.60 -3.66 -5.57
C HIS A 294 6.18 -3.14 -5.81
N ASP A 295 6.01 -1.83 -5.74
CA ASP A 295 4.70 -1.19 -5.73
C ASP A 295 4.73 0.23 -6.32
N LEU A 296 3.90 1.14 -5.80
CA LEU A 296 3.81 2.54 -6.21
C LEU A 296 5.18 3.23 -6.29
N LEU A 297 6.09 3.00 -5.35
CA LEU A 297 7.43 3.62 -5.36
C LEU A 297 8.22 3.22 -6.60
N ASP A 298 8.18 1.94 -6.95
CA ASP A 298 8.90 1.41 -8.10
C ASP A 298 8.30 1.93 -9.40
N GLY A 299 6.98 1.91 -9.51
CA GLY A 299 6.27 2.50 -10.63
C GLY A 299 6.53 4.00 -10.79
N LEU A 300 6.64 4.74 -9.69
CA LEU A 300 6.96 6.16 -9.68
C LEU A 300 8.41 6.44 -10.11
N ALA A 301 9.34 5.60 -9.71
CA ALA A 301 10.76 5.72 -10.07
C ALA A 301 11.00 5.40 -11.56
N LEU A 302 10.20 4.48 -12.14
CA LEU A 302 10.26 4.09 -13.56
C LEU A 302 9.58 5.11 -14.49
N ALA A 303 8.63 5.92 -13.99
CA ALA A 303 7.88 6.92 -14.74
C ALA A 303 8.65 8.24 -14.87
#